data_79b71f9532a1ec175526e32e75e281c7
#
_entry.id   79b71f9532a1ec175526e32e75e281c7
#
_cell.length_a   1.000
_cell.length_b   1.000
_cell.length_c   1.000
_cell.angle_alpha   90.00
_cell.angle_beta   90.00
_cell.angle_gamma   90.00
#
_symmetry.space_group_name_H-M   'P 1'
#
loop_
_entity.id
_entity.type
_entity.pdbx_description
1 polymer ?
#
loop_
_entity_poly.entity_id
_entity_poly.type
_entity_poly.pdbx_seq_one_letter_code
_entity_poly.pdbx_strand_id
1 'polypeptide(L)'
;IKQVAQEYSNEKKGSLSIATTHTQARYALPATISAFIERYPEVSLHMHQGTPMQISEMAADGTVDFAIATEALELFSDLIMMPCYRWNRCILVPRDHALAQVSKLTLDDVAEHPIVTYVFGFTGRSKLDEAFIEKGLLPKVVFTAADADVIKTYVRLGLGIGIVAGMAYDENTDQDLVALDASHLFASSVTKIGCRRGTFLRGYMYEFIEDFAPHLSRDLITEAFQRHTKSELEELFSDLELPVL
;
A
#
# COMPACT_ATOMS: atom_id res chain seq x y z
N ILE A 1 12.54 -31.57 -19.44
CA ILE A 1 11.11 -31.86 -19.24
C ILE A 1 10.87 -32.53 -17.87
N LYS A 2 11.62 -33.54 -17.45
CA LYS A 2 11.48 -34.17 -16.12
C LYS A 2 11.86 -33.22 -14.96
N GLN A 3 12.89 -32.41 -15.12
CA GLN A 3 13.36 -31.46 -14.13
C GLN A 3 12.32 -30.32 -13.93
N VAL A 4 11.75 -29.78 -15.02
CA VAL A 4 10.67 -28.79 -15.00
C VAL A 4 9.41 -29.35 -14.34
N ALA A 5 9.05 -30.63 -14.64
CA ALA A 5 7.90 -31.27 -13.99
C ALA A 5 8.13 -31.55 -12.49
N GLN A 6 9.37 -31.79 -12.05
CA GLN A 6 9.73 -31.93 -10.64
C GLN A 6 9.77 -30.59 -9.89
N GLU A 7 10.19 -29.50 -10.54
CA GLU A 7 10.08 -28.13 -10.01
C GLU A 7 8.63 -27.70 -9.87
N TYR A 8 7.74 -28.07 -10.83
CA TYR A 8 6.29 -27.85 -10.73
C TYR A 8 5.59 -28.70 -9.66
N SER A 9 6.15 -29.85 -9.27
CA SER A 9 5.57 -30.71 -8.25
C SER A 9 6.10 -30.45 -6.82
N ASN A 10 7.14 -29.64 -6.68
CA ASN A 10 7.70 -29.31 -5.36
C ASN A 10 7.19 -27.95 -4.90
N GLU A 11 6.02 -27.96 -4.25
CA GLU A 11 5.34 -26.74 -3.73
C GLU A 11 6.17 -25.94 -2.70
N LYS A 12 7.33 -26.45 -2.30
CA LYS A 12 8.20 -25.85 -1.26
C LYS A 12 9.47 -25.21 -1.80
N LYS A 13 9.71 -25.26 -3.12
CA LYS A 13 10.92 -24.68 -3.75
C LYS A 13 10.55 -23.78 -4.91
N GLY A 14 11.27 -22.68 -5.06
CA GLY A 14 11.06 -21.76 -6.16
C GLY A 14 11.51 -20.35 -5.85
N SER A 15 10.84 -19.39 -6.47
CA SER A 15 11.04 -17.98 -6.21
C SER A 15 9.71 -17.25 -6.16
N LEU A 16 9.64 -16.20 -5.37
CA LEU A 16 8.55 -15.24 -5.31
C LEU A 16 9.13 -13.84 -5.47
N SER A 17 8.69 -13.14 -6.51
CA SER A 17 9.12 -11.77 -6.81
C SER A 17 7.97 -10.80 -6.59
N ILE A 18 8.19 -9.79 -5.75
CA ILE A 18 7.17 -8.79 -5.38
C ILE A 18 7.71 -7.41 -5.73
N ALA A 19 6.93 -6.60 -6.45
CA ALA A 19 7.18 -5.19 -6.62
C ALA A 19 6.22 -4.38 -5.76
N THR A 20 6.72 -3.38 -5.04
CA THR A 20 5.90 -2.60 -4.11
C THR A 20 6.46 -1.20 -3.89
N THR A 21 5.65 -0.31 -3.29
CA THR A 21 6.10 1.01 -2.86
C THR A 21 6.82 0.92 -1.51
N HIS A 22 7.63 1.94 -1.20
CA HIS A 22 8.35 2.01 0.08
C HIS A 22 7.42 1.84 1.30
N THR A 23 6.29 2.52 1.31
CA THR A 23 5.33 2.46 2.43
C THR A 23 4.86 1.03 2.70
N GLN A 24 4.53 0.25 1.66
CA GLN A 24 4.11 -1.13 1.81
C GLN A 24 5.26 -2.03 2.28
N ALA A 25 6.43 -1.89 1.65
CA ALA A 25 7.62 -2.66 2.01
C ALA A 25 8.02 -2.47 3.48
N ARG A 26 7.89 -1.26 3.99
CA ARG A 26 8.34 -0.87 5.32
C ARG A 26 7.33 -1.18 6.42
N TYR A 27 6.05 -0.95 6.18
CA TYR A 27 5.05 -0.91 7.25
C TYR A 27 3.98 -2.01 7.17
N ALA A 28 3.67 -2.53 5.99
CA ALA A 28 2.62 -3.53 5.82
C ALA A 28 3.15 -4.95 5.63
N LEU A 29 4.24 -5.12 4.90
CA LEU A 29 4.75 -6.44 4.50
C LEU A 29 5.66 -7.17 5.53
N PRO A 30 6.33 -6.52 6.51
CA PRO A 30 7.36 -7.19 7.30
C PRO A 30 6.87 -8.45 8.02
N ALA A 31 5.68 -8.43 8.61
CA ALA A 31 5.13 -9.58 9.33
C ALA A 31 4.84 -10.75 8.38
N THR A 32 4.20 -10.48 7.24
CA THR A 32 3.91 -11.49 6.21
C THR A 32 5.19 -12.09 5.64
N ILE A 33 6.19 -11.25 5.34
CA ILE A 33 7.48 -11.72 4.83
C ILE A 33 8.21 -12.60 5.84
N SER A 34 8.22 -12.21 7.11
CA SER A 34 8.85 -13.00 8.18
C SER A 34 8.22 -14.39 8.29
N ALA A 35 6.89 -14.45 8.33
CA ALA A 35 6.14 -15.70 8.39
C ALA A 35 6.36 -16.57 7.14
N PHE A 36 6.40 -15.93 5.97
CA PHE A 36 6.63 -16.62 4.70
C PHE A 36 8.02 -17.26 4.63
N ILE A 37 9.09 -16.53 4.99
CA ILE A 37 10.47 -17.05 4.97
C ILE A 37 10.63 -18.23 5.95
N GLU A 38 10.00 -18.15 7.12
CA GLU A 38 10.02 -19.23 8.10
C GLU A 38 9.32 -20.49 7.57
N ARG A 39 8.16 -20.33 6.90
CA ARG A 39 7.37 -21.45 6.35
C ARG A 39 7.98 -22.03 5.08
N TYR A 40 8.62 -21.20 4.26
CA TYR A 40 9.16 -21.57 2.95
C TYR A 40 10.67 -21.26 2.80
N PRO A 41 11.56 -21.87 3.60
CA PRO A 41 12.99 -21.53 3.61
C PRO A 41 13.72 -21.87 2.30
N GLU A 42 13.13 -22.69 1.43
CA GLU A 42 13.69 -23.06 0.12
C GLU A 42 13.06 -22.23 -1.04
N VAL A 43 12.21 -21.26 -0.74
CA VAL A 43 11.67 -20.29 -1.73
C VAL A 43 12.45 -18.99 -1.61
N SER A 44 13.13 -18.60 -2.70
CA SER A 44 13.82 -17.31 -2.75
C SER A 44 12.82 -16.18 -2.88
N LEU A 45 12.86 -15.20 -1.95
CA LEU A 45 12.01 -14.01 -2.00
C LEU A 45 12.80 -12.82 -2.55
N HIS A 46 12.25 -12.15 -3.56
CA HIS A 46 12.82 -10.95 -4.17
C HIS A 46 11.84 -9.80 -4.05
N MET A 47 12.30 -8.66 -3.51
CA MET A 47 11.49 -7.45 -3.40
C MET A 47 12.09 -6.33 -4.23
N HIS A 48 11.27 -5.76 -5.12
CA HIS A 48 11.59 -4.59 -5.92
C HIS A 48 10.80 -3.40 -5.39
N GLN A 49 11.42 -2.25 -5.29
CA GLN A 49 10.76 -1.01 -4.92
C GLN A 49 10.75 -0.04 -6.10
N GLY A 50 9.65 0.66 -6.27
CA GLY A 50 9.50 1.62 -7.36
C GLY A 50 8.27 2.51 -7.19
N THR A 51 8.05 3.34 -8.21
CA THR A 51 6.81 4.11 -8.30
C THR A 51 5.62 3.17 -8.56
N PRO A 52 4.39 3.55 -8.20
CA PRO A 52 3.20 2.74 -8.52
C PRO A 52 3.12 2.34 -10.00
N MET A 53 3.52 3.23 -10.91
CA MET A 53 3.56 2.93 -12.35
C MET A 53 4.60 1.86 -12.67
N GLN A 54 5.84 2.01 -12.22
CA GLN A 54 6.92 1.06 -12.46
C GLN A 54 6.59 -0.34 -11.93
N ILE A 55 6.08 -0.45 -10.70
CA ILE A 55 5.73 -1.75 -10.11
C ILE A 55 4.55 -2.41 -10.84
N SER A 56 3.59 -1.61 -11.34
CA SER A 56 2.49 -2.12 -12.14
C SER A 56 2.95 -2.64 -13.50
N GLU A 57 3.87 -1.93 -14.16
CA GLU A 57 4.51 -2.37 -15.40
C GLU A 57 5.26 -3.69 -15.20
N MET A 58 6.07 -3.80 -14.12
CA MET A 58 6.80 -5.02 -13.80
C MET A 58 5.89 -6.24 -13.59
N ALA A 59 4.70 -6.05 -13.01
CA ALA A 59 3.73 -7.13 -12.87
C ALA A 59 3.03 -7.45 -14.20
N ALA A 60 2.67 -6.43 -14.98
CA ALA A 60 1.98 -6.61 -16.25
C ALA A 60 2.86 -7.32 -17.30
N ASP A 61 4.16 -7.04 -17.34
CA ASP A 61 5.11 -7.71 -18.23
C ASP A 61 5.61 -9.06 -17.69
N GLY A 62 5.33 -9.38 -16.42
CA GLY A 62 5.71 -10.63 -15.75
C GLY A 62 7.13 -10.65 -15.22
N THR A 63 7.78 -9.50 -15.08
CA THR A 63 9.08 -9.37 -14.40
C THR A 63 8.97 -9.74 -12.92
N VAL A 64 7.81 -9.48 -12.31
CA VAL A 64 7.47 -9.89 -10.94
C VAL A 64 6.16 -10.67 -10.91
N ASP A 65 5.98 -11.48 -9.88
CA ASP A 65 4.76 -12.25 -9.66
C ASP A 65 3.62 -11.37 -9.13
N PHE A 66 3.93 -10.44 -8.22
CA PHE A 66 2.97 -9.56 -7.57
C PHE A 66 3.40 -8.10 -7.61
N ALA A 67 2.42 -7.22 -7.86
CA ALA A 67 2.54 -5.78 -7.57
C ALA A 67 1.63 -5.44 -6.40
N ILE A 68 2.16 -4.74 -5.37
CA ILE A 68 1.39 -4.30 -4.20
C ILE A 68 1.44 -2.77 -4.15
N ALA A 69 0.30 -2.14 -4.39
CA ALA A 69 0.19 -0.68 -4.43
C ALA A 69 -1.23 -0.20 -4.13
N THR A 70 -1.33 1.10 -3.89
CA THR A 70 -2.62 1.80 -3.72
C THR A 70 -3.09 2.42 -5.04
N GLU A 71 -2.18 2.82 -5.91
CA GLU A 71 -2.46 3.56 -7.15
C GLU A 71 -1.83 2.86 -8.35
N ALA A 72 -2.21 3.30 -9.54
CA ALA A 72 -1.72 2.89 -10.86
C ALA A 72 -2.03 1.45 -11.31
N LEU A 73 -2.25 0.49 -10.43
CA LEU A 73 -2.61 -0.89 -10.81
C LEU A 73 -3.82 -0.93 -11.75
N GLU A 74 -4.77 -0.03 -11.55
CA GLU A 74 -6.02 0.02 -12.34
C GLU A 74 -5.84 0.49 -13.78
N LEU A 75 -4.66 1.01 -14.13
CA LEU A 75 -4.30 1.42 -15.47
C LEU A 75 -3.93 0.23 -16.38
N PHE A 76 -3.71 -0.95 -15.78
CA PHE A 76 -3.26 -2.15 -16.49
C PHE A 76 -4.37 -3.20 -16.53
N SER A 77 -5.00 -3.35 -17.70
CA SER A 77 -6.08 -4.33 -17.93
C SER A 77 -5.64 -5.79 -17.76
N ASP A 78 -4.35 -6.05 -17.94
CA ASP A 78 -3.76 -7.38 -17.83
C ASP A 78 -3.51 -7.82 -16.39
N LEU A 79 -3.77 -6.94 -15.42
CA LEU A 79 -3.67 -7.29 -14.01
C LEU A 79 -5.03 -7.68 -13.43
N ILE A 80 -5.02 -8.73 -12.62
CA ILE A 80 -6.10 -9.09 -11.69
C ILE A 80 -5.78 -8.41 -10.38
N MET A 81 -6.64 -7.48 -9.96
CA MET A 81 -6.42 -6.68 -8.77
C MET A 81 -7.34 -7.12 -7.65
N MET A 82 -6.77 -7.56 -6.55
CA MET A 82 -7.46 -8.03 -5.37
C MET A 82 -7.25 -7.05 -4.22
N PRO A 83 -8.33 -6.56 -3.57
CA PRO A 83 -8.22 -5.58 -2.49
C PRO A 83 -7.73 -6.25 -1.21
N CYS A 84 -6.71 -5.67 -0.57
CA CYS A 84 -6.09 -6.23 0.62
C CYS A 84 -6.56 -5.56 1.92
N TYR A 85 -6.49 -4.23 1.99
CA TYR A 85 -6.89 -3.49 3.19
C TYR A 85 -7.14 -2.01 2.88
N ARG A 86 -7.89 -1.34 3.76
CA ARG A 86 -8.05 0.12 3.78
C ARG A 86 -7.04 0.72 4.74
N TRP A 87 -6.67 1.96 4.48
CA TRP A 87 -5.87 2.74 5.40
C TRP A 87 -6.26 4.21 5.34
N ASN A 88 -6.05 4.90 6.46
CA ASN A 88 -6.35 6.31 6.62
C ASN A 88 -5.05 7.12 6.73
N ARG A 89 -5.16 8.42 6.57
CA ARG A 89 -4.05 9.35 6.79
C ARG A 89 -4.03 9.79 8.24
N CYS A 90 -2.83 10.13 8.71
CA CYS A 90 -2.63 10.92 9.90
C CYS A 90 -1.83 12.18 9.57
N ILE A 91 -1.95 13.17 10.46
CA ILE A 91 -1.13 14.37 10.41
C ILE A 91 -0.07 14.25 11.50
N LEU A 92 1.19 14.33 11.08
CA LEU A 92 2.35 14.27 11.96
C LEU A 92 2.81 15.67 12.32
N VAL A 93 2.97 15.93 13.60
CA VAL A 93 3.49 17.19 14.13
C VAL A 93 4.50 16.91 15.23
N PRO A 94 5.48 17.81 15.49
CA PRO A 94 6.25 17.78 16.72
C PRO A 94 5.35 17.85 17.96
N ARG A 95 5.76 17.28 19.09
CA ARG A 95 4.94 17.23 20.33
C ARG A 95 4.54 18.61 20.87
N ASP A 96 5.36 19.61 20.63
CA ASP A 96 5.16 21.00 21.06
C ASP A 96 4.39 21.85 20.03
N HIS A 97 3.99 21.27 18.92
CA HIS A 97 3.22 21.97 17.89
C HIS A 97 1.80 22.32 18.35
N ALA A 98 1.30 23.49 17.96
CA ALA A 98 -0.02 23.96 18.37
C ALA A 98 -1.16 22.99 18.02
N LEU A 99 -1.10 22.35 16.86
CA LEU A 99 -2.10 21.36 16.43
C LEU A 99 -2.14 20.12 17.35
N ALA A 100 -1.08 19.78 18.08
CA ALA A 100 -1.09 18.65 19.03
C ALA A 100 -2.12 18.81 20.16
N GLN A 101 -2.62 20.01 20.40
CA GLN A 101 -3.62 20.33 21.42
C GLN A 101 -5.04 20.45 20.85
N VAL A 102 -5.21 20.34 19.54
CA VAL A 102 -6.53 20.45 18.88
C VAL A 102 -7.29 19.13 19.05
N SER A 103 -8.48 19.20 19.62
CA SER A 103 -9.32 18.02 19.89
C SER A 103 -9.91 17.38 18.63
N LYS A 104 -10.16 18.18 17.60
CA LYS A 104 -10.68 17.74 16.31
C LYS A 104 -10.16 18.65 15.21
N LEU A 105 -9.29 18.11 14.37
CA LEU A 105 -8.74 18.84 13.23
C LEU A 105 -9.81 19.14 12.17
N THR A 106 -9.65 20.27 11.49
CA THR A 106 -10.37 20.62 10.27
C THR A 106 -9.38 20.81 9.12
N LEU A 107 -9.85 20.76 7.87
CA LEU A 107 -9.02 21.06 6.70
C LEU A 107 -8.52 22.51 6.70
N ASP A 108 -9.29 23.44 7.29
CA ASP A 108 -8.87 24.83 7.46
C ASP A 108 -7.65 24.91 8.37
N ASP A 109 -7.68 24.23 9.54
CA ASP A 109 -6.52 24.17 10.44
C ASP A 109 -5.27 23.63 9.72
N VAL A 110 -5.44 22.58 8.91
CA VAL A 110 -4.33 21.97 8.15
C VAL A 110 -3.81 22.93 7.07
N ALA A 111 -4.71 23.66 6.38
CA ALA A 111 -4.34 24.57 5.30
C ALA A 111 -3.53 25.81 5.77
N GLU A 112 -3.64 26.18 7.05
CA GLU A 112 -2.88 27.29 7.64
C GLU A 112 -1.37 26.98 7.77
N HIS A 113 -0.99 25.69 7.73
CA HIS A 113 0.39 25.26 7.93
C HIS A 113 1.10 24.85 6.64
N PRO A 114 2.43 25.00 6.56
CA PRO A 114 3.21 24.36 5.52
C PRO A 114 3.08 22.84 5.62
N ILE A 115 2.92 22.16 4.48
CA ILE A 115 2.67 20.72 4.39
C ILE A 115 3.86 20.01 3.77
N VAL A 116 4.27 18.92 4.39
CA VAL A 116 5.23 17.93 3.90
C VAL A 116 4.47 16.64 3.63
N THR A 117 4.48 16.11 2.41
CA THR A 117 3.68 14.93 2.08
C THR A 117 4.28 14.13 0.91
N TYR A 118 3.56 13.12 0.43
CA TYR A 118 3.99 12.32 -0.71
C TYR A 118 4.00 13.11 -2.03
N VAL A 119 4.88 12.72 -2.96
CA VAL A 119 4.84 13.20 -4.35
C VAL A 119 3.54 12.77 -5.02
N PHE A 120 3.12 13.50 -6.04
CA PHE A 120 1.92 13.15 -6.81
C PHE A 120 2.05 11.76 -7.45
N GLY A 121 0.96 10.99 -7.46
CA GLY A 121 0.94 9.60 -7.94
C GLY A 121 1.45 8.56 -6.94
N PHE A 122 1.73 8.96 -5.69
CA PHE A 122 2.14 8.06 -4.62
C PHE A 122 1.16 8.09 -3.45
N THR A 123 0.92 6.92 -2.88
CA THR A 123 0.31 6.73 -1.56
C THR A 123 -0.95 7.59 -1.36
N GLY A 124 -1.84 7.55 -2.37
CA GLY A 124 -3.13 8.26 -2.31
C GLY A 124 -3.06 9.79 -2.35
N ARG A 125 -1.97 10.38 -2.88
CA ARG A 125 -1.81 11.85 -2.93
C ARG A 125 -2.97 12.56 -3.64
N SER A 126 -3.55 11.96 -4.67
CA SER A 126 -4.70 12.51 -5.39
C SER A 126 -5.88 12.79 -4.48
N LYS A 127 -6.22 11.86 -3.58
CA LYS A 127 -7.33 12.02 -2.62
C LYS A 127 -7.10 13.11 -1.58
N LEU A 128 -5.83 13.40 -1.28
CA LEU A 128 -5.47 14.54 -0.44
C LEU A 128 -5.81 15.85 -1.17
N ASP A 129 -5.34 15.99 -2.40
CA ASP A 129 -5.57 17.21 -3.19
C ASP A 129 -7.06 17.41 -3.47
N GLU A 130 -7.81 16.34 -3.77
CA GLU A 130 -9.27 16.36 -3.94
C GLU A 130 -9.99 16.94 -2.71
N ALA A 131 -9.64 16.48 -1.50
CA ALA A 131 -10.27 16.95 -0.27
C ALA A 131 -10.11 18.47 -0.05
N PHE A 132 -8.95 19.03 -0.38
CA PHE A 132 -8.71 20.47 -0.32
C PHE A 132 -9.49 21.22 -1.41
N ILE A 133 -9.49 20.70 -2.65
CA ILE A 133 -10.20 21.30 -3.78
C ILE A 133 -11.72 21.36 -3.49
N GLU A 134 -12.31 20.28 -2.99
CA GLU A 134 -13.74 20.22 -2.63
C GLU A 134 -14.15 21.26 -1.59
N LYS A 135 -13.23 21.64 -0.71
CA LYS A 135 -13.43 22.70 0.29
C LYS A 135 -13.07 24.10 -0.22
N GLY A 136 -12.58 24.23 -1.46
CA GLY A 136 -12.07 25.48 -1.98
C GLY A 136 -10.81 25.99 -1.29
N LEU A 137 -10.04 25.08 -0.68
CA LEU A 137 -8.79 25.36 0.01
C LEU A 137 -7.59 25.05 -0.88
N LEU A 138 -6.50 25.78 -0.68
CA LEU A 138 -5.22 25.52 -1.36
C LEU A 138 -4.19 25.06 -0.34
N PRO A 139 -3.77 23.78 -0.37
CA PRO A 139 -2.76 23.27 0.54
C PRO A 139 -1.40 23.90 0.23
N LYS A 140 -0.72 24.39 1.26
CA LYS A 140 0.63 24.96 1.14
C LYS A 140 1.69 23.84 1.19
N VAL A 141 1.76 23.02 0.14
CA VAL A 141 2.77 21.94 0.06
C VAL A 141 4.14 22.55 -0.22
N VAL A 142 5.04 22.45 0.76
CA VAL A 142 6.40 23.01 0.70
C VAL A 142 7.46 21.97 0.38
N PHE A 143 7.18 20.69 0.63
CA PHE A 143 8.10 19.60 0.36
C PHE A 143 7.34 18.30 0.06
N THR A 144 7.87 17.51 -0.87
CA THR A 144 7.31 16.21 -1.21
C THR A 144 8.41 15.15 -1.24
N ALA A 145 8.07 13.93 -0.80
CA ALA A 145 8.96 12.76 -0.83
C ALA A 145 8.21 11.49 -1.26
N ALA A 146 8.95 10.49 -1.70
CA ALA A 146 8.40 9.20 -2.09
C ALA A 146 8.02 8.31 -0.90
N ASP A 147 8.62 8.56 0.28
CA ASP A 147 8.44 7.74 1.47
C ASP A 147 8.20 8.56 2.75
N ALA A 148 7.57 7.90 3.73
CA ALA A 148 7.19 8.51 4.99
C ALA A 148 8.39 8.81 5.91
N ASP A 149 9.48 8.05 5.84
CA ASP A 149 10.64 8.27 6.71
C ASP A 149 11.34 9.59 6.37
N VAL A 150 11.42 9.92 5.07
CA VAL A 150 11.89 11.24 4.61
C VAL A 150 10.92 12.33 5.05
N ILE A 151 9.60 12.13 4.89
CA ILE A 151 8.59 13.10 5.37
C ILE A 151 8.76 13.36 6.86
N LYS A 152 8.84 12.32 7.69
CA LYS A 152 9.05 12.43 9.15
C LYS A 152 10.34 13.22 9.49
N THR A 153 11.40 12.98 8.74
CA THR A 153 12.66 13.72 8.92
C THR A 153 12.47 15.22 8.74
N TYR A 154 11.75 15.64 7.70
CA TYR A 154 11.55 17.08 7.44
C TYR A 154 10.48 17.72 8.35
N VAL A 155 9.53 16.94 8.87
CA VAL A 155 8.64 17.37 9.96
C VAL A 155 9.46 17.66 11.22
N ARG A 156 10.40 16.78 11.60
CA ARG A 156 11.31 16.97 12.74
C ARG A 156 12.18 18.22 12.59
N LEU A 157 12.56 18.55 11.37
CA LEU A 157 13.32 19.77 11.05
C LEU A 157 12.46 21.04 11.02
N GLY A 158 11.14 20.93 11.27
CA GLY A 158 10.25 22.09 11.31
C GLY A 158 9.86 22.66 9.96
N LEU A 159 10.01 21.91 8.85
CA LEU A 159 9.59 22.41 7.54
C LEU A 159 8.07 22.61 7.42
N GLY A 160 7.32 21.86 8.18
CA GLY A 160 5.87 21.88 8.19
C GLY A 160 5.27 20.66 8.88
N ILE A 161 3.97 20.52 8.79
CA ILE A 161 3.23 19.36 9.27
C ILE A 161 3.32 18.22 8.23
N GLY A 162 3.41 16.97 8.68
CA GLY A 162 3.45 15.81 7.79
C GLY A 162 2.05 15.27 7.51
N ILE A 163 1.72 14.92 6.27
CA ILE A 163 0.53 14.13 5.96
C ILE A 163 0.99 12.81 5.37
N VAL A 164 0.78 11.72 6.13
CA VAL A 164 1.27 10.38 5.78
C VAL A 164 0.18 9.32 5.95
N ALA A 165 0.44 8.10 5.46
CA ALA A 165 -0.38 6.94 5.80
C ALA A 165 -0.27 6.65 7.30
N GLY A 166 -1.39 6.38 7.97
CA GLY A 166 -1.43 6.18 9.42
C GLY A 166 -0.50 5.07 9.90
N MET A 167 -0.38 3.99 9.12
CA MET A 167 0.55 2.88 9.39
C MET A 167 2.03 3.28 9.43
N ALA A 168 2.39 4.44 8.90
CA ALA A 168 3.77 4.91 8.88
C ALA A 168 4.21 5.56 10.21
N TYR A 169 3.29 5.78 11.14
CA TYR A 169 3.59 6.24 12.48
C TYR A 169 3.69 5.06 13.46
N ASP A 170 4.75 5.03 14.23
CA ASP A 170 4.96 4.09 15.32
C ASP A 170 5.35 4.87 16.60
N GLU A 171 4.48 4.85 17.59
CA GLU A 171 4.68 5.57 18.85
C GLU A 171 5.94 5.16 19.64
N ASN A 172 6.50 3.97 19.35
CA ASN A 172 7.74 3.50 19.99
C ASN A 172 8.99 4.12 19.35
N THR A 173 8.96 4.33 18.04
CA THR A 173 10.11 4.86 17.25
C THR A 173 9.98 6.35 16.96
N ASP A 174 8.77 6.89 16.91
CA ASP A 174 8.47 8.28 16.58
C ASP A 174 8.05 9.10 17.82
N GLN A 175 8.70 8.85 18.99
CA GLN A 175 8.32 9.43 20.28
C GLN A 175 8.36 10.97 20.32
N ASP A 176 9.09 11.59 19.45
CA ASP A 176 9.22 13.04 19.29
C ASP A 176 8.10 13.67 18.44
N LEU A 177 7.30 12.84 17.78
CA LEU A 177 6.16 13.24 16.97
C LEU A 177 4.84 12.86 17.65
N VAL A 178 3.76 13.48 17.20
CA VAL A 178 2.36 13.11 17.49
C VAL A 178 1.63 12.88 16.19
N ALA A 179 0.93 11.75 16.10
CA ALA A 179 0.03 11.46 14.99
C ALA A 179 -1.39 11.89 15.38
N LEU A 180 -1.95 12.82 14.63
CA LEU A 180 -3.31 13.29 14.77
C LEU A 180 -4.19 12.55 13.75
N ASP A 181 -5.31 12.00 14.20
CA ASP A 181 -6.25 11.32 13.30
C ASP A 181 -6.80 12.28 12.27
N ALA A 182 -6.68 11.90 11.01
CA ALA A 182 -7.19 12.63 9.86
C ALA A 182 -8.16 11.79 9.00
N SER A 183 -8.65 10.67 9.54
CA SER A 183 -9.56 9.75 8.84
C SER A 183 -10.87 10.42 8.41
N HIS A 184 -11.32 11.41 9.16
CA HIS A 184 -12.52 12.20 8.87
C HIS A 184 -12.28 13.35 7.87
N LEU A 185 -11.03 13.66 7.55
CA LEU A 185 -10.67 14.75 6.62
C LEU A 185 -10.43 14.23 5.19
N PHE A 186 -9.99 13.00 5.06
CA PHE A 186 -9.60 12.43 3.77
C PHE A 186 -10.26 11.09 3.53
N ALA A 187 -10.69 10.84 2.30
CA ALA A 187 -11.19 9.51 1.93
C ALA A 187 -10.11 8.44 2.15
N SER A 188 -10.51 7.29 2.71
CA SER A 188 -9.63 6.15 2.89
C SER A 188 -9.08 5.65 1.54
N SER A 189 -7.90 5.07 1.56
CA SER A 189 -7.28 4.45 0.40
C SER A 189 -7.30 2.93 0.55
N VAL A 190 -7.31 2.21 -0.58
CA VAL A 190 -7.28 0.74 -0.61
C VAL A 190 -5.98 0.29 -1.23
N THR A 191 -5.22 -0.52 -0.50
CA THR A 191 -4.08 -1.24 -1.06
C THR A 191 -4.58 -2.52 -1.72
N LYS A 192 -4.08 -2.79 -2.92
CA LYS A 192 -4.40 -3.97 -3.71
C LYS A 192 -3.14 -4.76 -4.03
N ILE A 193 -3.31 -6.06 -4.22
CA ILE A 193 -2.31 -6.93 -4.83
C ILE A 193 -2.72 -7.21 -6.28
N GLY A 194 -1.83 -6.95 -7.21
CA GLY A 194 -2.02 -7.18 -8.64
C GLY A 194 -1.21 -8.37 -9.13
N CYS A 195 -1.87 -9.28 -9.84
CA CYS A 195 -1.26 -10.43 -10.49
C CYS A 195 -1.57 -10.39 -11.99
N ARG A 196 -0.61 -10.76 -12.83
CA ARG A 196 -0.84 -10.82 -14.28
C ARG A 196 -1.85 -11.93 -14.63
N ARG A 197 -2.79 -11.62 -15.53
CA ARG A 197 -3.72 -12.61 -16.08
C ARG A 197 -2.96 -13.76 -16.72
N GLY A 198 -3.47 -14.97 -16.51
CA GLY A 198 -2.86 -16.19 -17.04
C GLY A 198 -1.59 -16.66 -16.33
N THR A 199 -1.15 -15.98 -15.28
CA THR A 199 -0.08 -16.47 -14.41
C THR A 199 -0.55 -17.70 -13.65
N PHE A 200 0.29 -18.73 -13.62
CA PHE A 200 0.07 -19.91 -12.78
C PHE A 200 0.56 -19.60 -11.37
N LEU A 201 -0.34 -19.53 -10.39
CA LEU A 201 0.02 -19.38 -8.99
C LEU A 201 0.40 -20.73 -8.38
N ARG A 202 1.57 -20.79 -7.74
CA ARG A 202 2.02 -21.94 -6.95
C ARG A 202 1.39 -21.92 -5.56
N GLY A 203 1.40 -23.04 -4.84
CA GLY A 203 0.81 -23.16 -3.51
C GLY A 203 1.27 -22.07 -2.55
N TYR A 204 2.58 -21.83 -2.46
CA TYR A 204 3.17 -20.79 -1.60
C TYR A 204 2.76 -19.35 -2.00
N MET A 205 2.40 -19.11 -3.27
CA MET A 205 1.92 -17.80 -3.72
C MET A 205 0.50 -17.52 -3.20
N TYR A 206 -0.38 -18.54 -3.18
CA TYR A 206 -1.69 -18.43 -2.55
C TYR A 206 -1.56 -18.15 -1.06
N GLU A 207 -0.70 -18.90 -0.35
CA GLU A 207 -0.50 -18.71 1.08
C GLU A 207 0.09 -17.33 1.41
N PHE A 208 0.98 -16.79 0.55
CA PHE A 208 1.45 -15.42 0.72
C PHE A 208 0.31 -14.41 0.62
N ILE A 209 -0.60 -14.57 -0.35
CA ILE A 209 -1.75 -13.67 -0.50
C ILE A 209 -2.69 -13.80 0.70
N GLU A 210 -2.97 -15.02 1.14
CA GLU A 210 -3.83 -15.30 2.30
C GLU A 210 -3.24 -14.77 3.61
N ASP A 211 -1.92 -14.87 3.81
CA ASP A 211 -1.23 -14.30 4.98
C ASP A 211 -1.25 -12.75 4.96
N PHE A 212 -1.13 -12.15 3.77
CA PHE A 212 -1.15 -10.70 3.60
C PHE A 212 -2.56 -10.11 3.67
N ALA A 213 -3.55 -10.82 3.17
CA ALA A 213 -4.95 -10.43 3.11
C ALA A 213 -5.87 -11.62 3.41
N PRO A 214 -6.12 -11.94 4.71
CA PRO A 214 -6.78 -13.19 5.11
C PRO A 214 -8.20 -13.41 4.58
N HIS A 215 -8.88 -12.35 4.14
CA HIS A 215 -10.19 -12.43 3.49
C HIS A 215 -10.11 -12.92 2.03
N LEU A 216 -8.92 -12.90 1.42
CA LEU A 216 -8.67 -13.43 0.08
C LEU A 216 -8.34 -14.93 0.18
N SER A 217 -9.37 -15.77 0.37
CA SER A 217 -9.18 -17.22 0.38
C SER A 217 -8.72 -17.75 -0.97
N ARG A 218 -8.10 -18.93 -0.98
CA ARG A 218 -7.66 -19.60 -2.21
C ARG A 218 -8.78 -19.75 -3.24
N ASP A 219 -9.99 -20.05 -2.79
CA ASP A 219 -11.16 -20.17 -3.68
C ASP A 219 -11.52 -18.82 -4.31
N LEU A 220 -11.54 -17.76 -3.52
CA LEU A 220 -11.82 -16.41 -4.00
C LEU A 220 -10.72 -15.90 -4.97
N ILE A 221 -9.45 -16.17 -4.67
CA ILE A 221 -8.32 -15.87 -5.58
C ILE A 221 -8.53 -16.63 -6.90
N THR A 222 -8.83 -17.93 -6.83
CA THR A 222 -9.05 -18.76 -8.02
C THR A 222 -10.22 -18.23 -8.86
N GLU A 223 -11.30 -17.82 -8.21
CA GLU A 223 -12.45 -17.20 -8.87
C GLU A 223 -12.08 -15.87 -9.55
N ALA A 224 -11.28 -15.03 -8.89
CA ALA A 224 -10.80 -13.77 -9.47
C ALA A 224 -10.02 -13.99 -10.77
N PHE A 225 -9.23 -15.07 -10.86
CA PHE A 225 -8.50 -15.43 -12.08
C PHE A 225 -9.41 -15.91 -13.22
N GLN A 226 -10.66 -16.30 -12.94
CA GLN A 226 -11.66 -16.67 -13.95
C GLN A 226 -12.45 -15.45 -14.47
N ARG A 227 -12.40 -14.30 -13.79
CA ARG A 227 -13.07 -13.08 -14.24
C ARG A 227 -12.29 -12.41 -15.37
N HIS A 228 -13.00 -11.95 -16.39
CA HIS A 228 -12.37 -11.41 -17.60
C HIS A 228 -12.36 -9.88 -17.65
N THR A 229 -13.30 -9.24 -16.97
CA THR A 229 -13.49 -7.80 -16.98
C THR A 229 -13.23 -7.17 -15.59
N LYS A 230 -12.92 -5.87 -15.61
CA LYS A 230 -12.79 -5.08 -14.37
C LYS A 230 -14.10 -5.05 -13.58
N SER A 231 -15.24 -4.92 -14.27
CA SER A 231 -16.56 -4.89 -13.63
C SER A 231 -16.88 -6.19 -12.90
N GLU A 232 -16.55 -7.35 -13.50
CA GLU A 232 -16.74 -8.65 -12.85
C GLU A 232 -15.87 -8.81 -11.60
N LEU A 233 -14.64 -8.24 -11.60
CA LEU A 233 -13.78 -8.23 -10.42
C LEU A 233 -14.31 -7.29 -9.33
N GLU A 234 -14.80 -6.10 -9.71
CA GLU A 234 -15.41 -5.15 -8.79
C GLU A 234 -16.66 -5.74 -8.13
N GLU A 235 -17.50 -6.45 -8.91
CA GLU A 235 -18.68 -7.16 -8.39
C GLU A 235 -18.27 -8.29 -7.43
N LEU A 236 -17.25 -9.10 -7.78
CA LEU A 236 -16.75 -10.20 -6.94
C LEU A 236 -16.28 -9.72 -5.57
N PHE A 237 -15.70 -8.53 -5.50
CA PHE A 237 -15.13 -7.98 -4.27
C PHE A 237 -15.99 -6.91 -3.60
N SER A 238 -17.21 -6.63 -4.12
CA SER A 238 -18.08 -5.53 -3.63
C SER A 238 -18.50 -5.68 -2.18
N ASP A 239 -18.75 -6.91 -1.74
CA ASP A 239 -19.26 -7.23 -0.41
C ASP A 239 -18.17 -7.54 0.62
N LEU A 240 -16.89 -7.42 0.23
CA LEU A 240 -15.79 -7.68 1.14
C LEU A 240 -15.62 -6.55 2.17
N GLU A 241 -15.68 -6.91 3.44
CA GLU A 241 -15.22 -6.04 4.52
C GLU A 241 -13.68 -6.06 4.55
N LEU A 242 -13.08 -4.95 4.17
CA LEU A 242 -11.63 -4.82 4.19
C LEU A 242 -11.14 -4.38 5.58
N PRO A 243 -10.12 -5.04 6.14
CA PRO A 243 -9.50 -4.58 7.37
C PRO A 243 -8.93 -3.17 7.19
N VAL A 244 -8.81 -2.43 8.29
CA VAL A 244 -8.17 -1.10 8.33
C VAL A 244 -6.83 -1.24 9.02
N LEU A 245 -5.78 -0.77 8.34
CA LEU A 245 -4.40 -0.69 8.84
C LEU A 245 -4.07 0.75 9.28
#